data_d1ce3e7a492e2d2f9d6f47c2b691c672
#
_entry.id   d1ce3e7a492e2d2f9d6f47c2b691c672
#
_cell.length_a   1.000
_cell.length_b   1.000
_cell.length_c   1.000
_cell.angle_alpha   90.00
_cell.angle_beta   90.00
_cell.angle_gamma   90.00
#
_symmetry.space_group_name_H-M   'P 1'
#
loop_
_entity.id
_entity.type
_entity.pdbx_description
1 polymer ?
#
loop_
_entity_poly.entity_id
_entity_poly.type
_entity_poly.pdbx_seq_one_letter_code
_entity_poly.pdbx_strand_id
1 'polypeptide(L)'
;MIDRNDNPDYINSFLDYSITILNKSPNSIKEYNYDLAMFLKFIKIHFNLTDETDFSKITIKDISIDTISKIKLNDIHAFVAYLATNLRSKPSTRARKISTIRIFFKYLSQKAGLINENPAQNLETPKQEKRMPKYLSLDESKELLKVTISNENEDENAIRDYAIITLFLNCGMRLSELVGINIKDIVFSECKLNVIGKGNKERTIYLNNSCMNAIKDYLENSRPKEGIKYNSKDALFLSSRRERISNRTVQYIVKKELKKAGLDTNKYSVHKLRHTAATLMYQYGNTDIRALQELLGHKSISTTEIYTHVENSQVRQAIENNPLANI
;
A
#
# COMPACT_ATOMS: atom_id res chain seq x y z
N MET A 1 -11.91 5.67 -15.24
CA MET A 1 -12.87 6.55 -14.54
C MET A 1 -13.66 5.69 -13.56
N ILE A 2 -14.06 6.22 -12.40
CA ILE A 2 -14.96 5.50 -11.47
C ILE A 2 -16.37 5.65 -12.07
N ASP A 3 -17.05 4.53 -12.26
CA ASP A 3 -18.44 4.57 -12.66
C ASP A 3 -19.28 5.10 -11.49
N ARG A 4 -19.96 6.23 -11.69
CA ARG A 4 -20.78 6.92 -10.71
C ARG A 4 -22.25 6.99 -11.14
N ASN A 5 -22.60 6.36 -12.26
CA ASN A 5 -23.93 6.49 -12.86
C ASN A 5 -25.04 5.88 -11.99
N ASP A 6 -24.70 4.87 -11.20
CA ASP A 6 -25.63 4.23 -10.25
C ASP A 6 -25.63 4.88 -8.86
N ASN A 7 -24.83 5.92 -8.63
CA ASN A 7 -24.77 6.57 -7.33
C ASN A 7 -25.91 7.60 -7.17
N PRO A 8 -26.56 7.66 -5.99
CA PRO A 8 -27.34 8.83 -5.59
C PRO A 8 -26.45 10.08 -5.47
N ASP A 9 -27.05 11.27 -5.61
CA ASP A 9 -26.34 12.56 -5.61
C ASP A 9 -25.55 12.81 -4.34
N TYR A 10 -26.04 12.39 -3.17
CA TYR A 10 -25.36 12.56 -1.89
C TYR A 10 -24.07 11.71 -1.79
N ILE A 11 -23.99 10.56 -2.50
CA ILE A 11 -22.72 9.80 -2.61
C ILE A 11 -21.75 10.54 -3.52
N ASN A 12 -22.20 11.02 -4.69
CA ASN A 12 -21.34 11.77 -5.58
C ASN A 12 -20.78 13.03 -4.90
N SER A 13 -21.61 13.77 -4.18
CA SER A 13 -21.20 14.92 -3.38
C SER A 13 -20.17 14.56 -2.30
N PHE A 14 -20.35 13.44 -1.60
CA PHE A 14 -19.35 12.92 -0.64
C PHE A 14 -18.01 12.56 -1.31
N LEU A 15 -18.06 11.92 -2.47
CA LEU A 15 -16.84 11.57 -3.21
C LEU A 15 -16.10 12.82 -3.69
N ASP A 16 -16.85 13.84 -4.18
CA ASP A 16 -16.25 15.12 -4.59
C ASP A 16 -15.67 15.89 -3.42
N TYR A 17 -16.35 15.95 -2.27
CA TYR A 17 -15.80 16.47 -1.00
C TYR A 17 -14.52 15.73 -0.60
N SER A 18 -14.53 14.41 -0.76
CA SER A 18 -13.36 13.58 -0.43
C SER A 18 -12.18 13.83 -1.34
N ILE A 19 -12.41 14.18 -2.62
CA ILE A 19 -11.38 14.58 -3.58
C ILE A 19 -10.87 15.98 -3.26
N THR A 20 -11.76 16.94 -3.18
CA THR A 20 -11.44 18.38 -3.18
C THR A 20 -10.98 18.89 -1.82
N ILE A 21 -11.66 18.49 -0.74
CA ILE A 21 -11.38 18.99 0.62
C ILE A 21 -10.49 18.04 1.40
N LEU A 22 -10.75 16.72 1.33
CA LEU A 22 -9.95 15.75 2.07
C LEU A 22 -8.69 15.29 1.32
N ASN A 23 -8.50 15.72 0.07
CA ASN A 23 -7.35 15.37 -0.78
C ASN A 23 -7.08 13.85 -0.80
N LYS A 24 -8.14 13.03 -0.93
CA LYS A 24 -8.02 11.58 -0.98
C LYS A 24 -7.52 11.13 -2.35
N SER A 25 -6.67 10.10 -2.34
CA SER A 25 -6.15 9.53 -3.59
C SER A 25 -7.25 8.89 -4.45
N PRO A 26 -7.09 8.82 -5.78
CA PRO A 26 -8.05 8.16 -6.67
C PRO A 26 -8.40 6.72 -6.25
N ASN A 27 -7.42 5.97 -5.73
CA ASN A 27 -7.67 4.63 -5.21
C ASN A 27 -8.56 4.65 -3.95
N SER A 28 -8.37 5.62 -3.05
CA SER A 28 -9.23 5.75 -1.86
C SER A 28 -10.67 6.08 -2.26
N ILE A 29 -10.85 6.94 -3.27
CA ILE A 29 -12.18 7.29 -3.79
C ILE A 29 -12.87 6.07 -4.42
N LYS A 30 -12.11 5.27 -5.19
CA LYS A 30 -12.63 4.02 -5.76
C LYS A 30 -13.09 3.05 -4.67
N GLU A 31 -12.30 2.90 -3.61
CA GLU A 31 -12.66 2.04 -2.48
C GLU A 31 -13.88 2.58 -1.71
N TYR A 32 -13.98 3.90 -1.50
CA TYR A 32 -15.15 4.51 -0.88
C TYR A 32 -16.42 4.25 -1.70
N ASN A 33 -16.35 4.48 -3.01
CA ASN A 33 -17.47 4.21 -3.90
C ASN A 33 -17.93 2.75 -3.83
N TYR A 34 -16.99 1.81 -3.93
CA TYR A 34 -17.27 0.38 -3.84
C TYR A 34 -17.86 -0.01 -2.48
N ASP A 35 -17.31 0.52 -1.38
CA ASP A 35 -17.77 0.19 -0.02
C ASP A 35 -19.18 0.71 0.23
N LEU A 36 -19.48 1.94 -0.20
CA LEU A 36 -20.79 2.55 -0.04
C LEU A 36 -21.83 1.87 -0.92
N ALA A 37 -21.49 1.55 -2.17
CA ALA A 37 -22.38 0.81 -3.06
C ALA A 37 -22.76 -0.55 -2.44
N MET A 38 -21.79 -1.29 -1.90
CA MET A 38 -22.06 -2.57 -1.23
C MET A 38 -22.93 -2.38 0.01
N PHE A 39 -22.66 -1.36 0.84
CA PHE A 39 -23.44 -1.06 2.02
C PHE A 39 -24.90 -0.73 1.65
N LEU A 40 -25.11 0.14 0.68
CA LEU A 40 -26.46 0.54 0.28
C LEU A 40 -27.25 -0.60 -0.38
N LYS A 41 -26.61 -1.46 -1.17
CA LYS A 41 -27.23 -2.68 -1.68
C LYS A 41 -27.72 -3.60 -0.56
N PHE A 42 -26.90 -3.77 0.48
CA PHE A 42 -27.29 -4.49 1.70
C PHE A 42 -28.49 -3.82 2.37
N ILE A 43 -28.48 -2.49 2.54
CA ILE A 43 -29.59 -1.76 3.17
C ILE A 43 -30.89 -1.92 2.39
N LYS A 44 -30.85 -1.92 1.04
CA LYS A 44 -32.05 -2.20 0.22
C LYS A 44 -32.68 -3.56 0.54
N ILE A 45 -31.86 -4.60 0.64
CA ILE A 45 -32.34 -5.95 0.99
C ILE A 45 -32.84 -5.95 2.45
N HIS A 46 -32.06 -5.40 3.36
CA HIS A 46 -32.33 -5.40 4.80
C HIS A 46 -33.64 -4.66 5.16
N PHE A 47 -33.99 -3.61 4.41
CA PHE A 47 -35.22 -2.85 4.58
C PHE A 47 -36.36 -3.34 3.67
N ASN A 48 -36.20 -4.45 2.95
CA ASN A 48 -37.17 -5.00 2.00
C ASN A 48 -37.61 -3.96 0.92
N LEU A 49 -36.63 -3.18 0.44
CA LEU A 49 -36.87 -2.20 -0.64
C LEU A 49 -36.63 -2.79 -2.04
N THR A 50 -36.31 -4.08 -2.13
CA THR A 50 -36.10 -4.83 -3.36
C THR A 50 -36.31 -6.31 -3.10
N ASP A 51 -36.87 -7.02 -4.08
CA ASP A 51 -36.98 -8.47 -4.10
C ASP A 51 -35.73 -9.14 -4.71
N GLU A 52 -34.85 -8.33 -5.34
CA GLU A 52 -33.61 -8.82 -5.95
C GLU A 52 -32.58 -9.19 -4.87
N THR A 53 -32.05 -10.39 -4.95
CA THR A 53 -31.02 -10.89 -4.02
C THR A 53 -29.61 -10.91 -4.60
N ASP A 54 -29.49 -10.81 -5.94
CA ASP A 54 -28.22 -10.71 -6.62
C ASP A 54 -27.67 -9.28 -6.55
N PHE A 55 -26.65 -9.08 -5.74
CA PHE A 55 -25.98 -7.78 -5.58
C PHE A 55 -25.50 -7.14 -6.89
N SER A 56 -25.25 -7.92 -7.94
CA SER A 56 -24.81 -7.39 -9.23
C SER A 56 -25.93 -6.61 -9.95
N LYS A 57 -27.20 -6.99 -9.71
CA LYS A 57 -28.38 -6.43 -10.35
C LYS A 57 -29.03 -5.31 -9.56
N ILE A 58 -28.71 -5.20 -8.25
CA ILE A 58 -29.29 -4.16 -7.40
C ILE A 58 -28.72 -2.79 -7.78
N THR A 59 -29.58 -1.85 -8.19
CA THR A 59 -29.25 -0.43 -8.31
C THR A 59 -29.38 0.27 -6.96
N ILE A 60 -28.57 1.31 -6.72
CA ILE A 60 -28.63 2.14 -5.51
C ILE A 60 -29.10 3.57 -5.79
N LYS A 61 -29.31 3.92 -7.06
CA LYS A 61 -29.61 5.27 -7.50
C LYS A 61 -30.92 5.83 -6.93
N ASP A 62 -31.88 4.97 -6.69
CA ASP A 62 -33.21 5.26 -6.16
C ASP A 62 -33.30 5.35 -4.64
N ILE A 63 -32.19 5.12 -3.93
CA ILE A 63 -32.17 5.24 -2.44
C ILE A 63 -32.21 6.72 -2.06
N SER A 64 -33.31 7.13 -1.46
CA SER A 64 -33.50 8.51 -1.00
C SER A 64 -32.71 8.81 0.26
N ILE A 65 -32.50 10.11 0.54
CA ILE A 65 -31.89 10.57 1.79
C ILE A 65 -32.77 10.22 3.01
N ASP A 66 -34.08 10.14 2.85
CA ASP A 66 -35.01 9.71 3.90
C ASP A 66 -34.79 8.26 4.31
N THR A 67 -34.43 7.41 3.37
CA THR A 67 -34.02 6.02 3.65
C THR A 67 -32.73 6.01 4.45
N ILE A 68 -31.76 6.84 4.07
CA ILE A 68 -30.47 6.96 4.79
C ILE A 68 -30.67 7.47 6.21
N SER A 69 -31.59 8.42 6.45
CA SER A 69 -31.87 8.99 7.77
C SER A 69 -32.50 7.98 8.73
N LYS A 70 -33.13 6.92 8.22
CA LYS A 70 -33.73 5.83 9.02
C LYS A 70 -32.71 4.78 9.48
N ILE A 71 -31.50 4.77 8.90
CA ILE A 71 -30.45 3.80 9.26
C ILE A 71 -29.98 4.06 10.69
N LYS A 72 -29.99 3.02 11.50
CA LYS A 72 -29.52 3.01 12.88
C LYS A 72 -28.22 2.22 13.04
N LEU A 73 -27.59 2.35 14.18
CA LEU A 73 -26.36 1.61 14.50
C LEU A 73 -26.54 0.08 14.34
N ASN A 74 -27.71 -0.44 14.71
CA ASN A 74 -28.02 -1.88 14.57
C ASN A 74 -28.02 -2.35 13.11
N ASP A 75 -28.46 -1.51 12.16
CA ASP A 75 -28.44 -1.85 10.73
C ASP A 75 -27.01 -1.91 10.19
N ILE A 76 -26.14 -1.02 10.69
CA ILE A 76 -24.71 -1.06 10.37
C ILE A 76 -24.05 -2.31 10.99
N HIS A 77 -24.41 -2.68 12.22
CA HIS A 77 -23.95 -3.94 12.82
C HIS A 77 -24.41 -5.16 12.02
N ALA A 78 -25.66 -5.18 11.55
CA ALA A 78 -26.19 -6.24 10.67
C ALA A 78 -25.36 -6.35 9.36
N PHE A 79 -25.00 -5.22 8.76
CA PHE A 79 -24.08 -5.23 7.60
C PHE A 79 -22.70 -5.81 7.95
N VAL A 80 -22.11 -5.43 9.07
CA VAL A 80 -20.82 -5.96 9.52
C VAL A 80 -20.89 -7.46 9.79
N ALA A 81 -22.00 -7.94 10.36
CA ALA A 81 -22.29 -9.37 10.56
C ALA A 81 -22.39 -10.09 9.20
N TYR A 82 -23.15 -9.54 8.25
CA TYR A 82 -23.25 -10.06 6.88
C TYR A 82 -21.86 -10.20 6.20
N LEU A 83 -21.00 -9.18 6.34
CA LEU A 83 -19.63 -9.24 5.83
C LEU A 83 -18.82 -10.38 6.48
N ALA A 84 -19.05 -10.65 7.76
CA ALA A 84 -18.33 -11.69 8.49
C ALA A 84 -18.80 -13.10 8.15
N THR A 85 -20.11 -13.32 8.15
CA THR A 85 -20.74 -14.63 8.03
C THR A 85 -20.94 -15.06 6.58
N ASN A 86 -21.58 -14.22 5.77
CA ASN A 86 -21.93 -14.55 4.38
C ASN A 86 -20.75 -14.37 3.42
N LEU A 87 -20.00 -13.29 3.57
CA LEU A 87 -18.85 -12.99 2.69
C LEU A 87 -17.50 -13.44 3.26
N ARG A 88 -17.46 -13.99 4.47
CA ARG A 88 -16.25 -14.47 5.17
C ARG A 88 -15.10 -13.46 5.11
N SER A 89 -15.42 -12.17 5.19
CA SER A 89 -14.45 -11.08 5.08
C SER A 89 -13.47 -11.07 6.24
N LYS A 90 -12.21 -10.79 5.95
CA LYS A 90 -11.16 -10.64 6.98
C LYS A 90 -11.46 -9.44 7.91
N PRO A 91 -11.05 -9.47 9.20
CA PRO A 91 -11.23 -8.35 10.13
C PRO A 91 -10.71 -7.01 9.57
N SER A 92 -9.57 -7.01 8.88
CA SER A 92 -9.00 -5.81 8.25
C SER A 92 -9.89 -5.22 7.14
N THR A 93 -10.54 -6.08 6.35
CA THR A 93 -11.49 -5.66 5.32
C THR A 93 -12.73 -5.03 5.94
N ARG A 94 -13.27 -5.63 7.00
CA ARG A 94 -14.40 -5.07 7.75
C ARG A 94 -14.04 -3.74 8.39
N ALA A 95 -12.85 -3.63 9.01
CA ALA A 95 -12.37 -2.38 9.60
C ALA A 95 -12.26 -1.25 8.57
N ARG A 96 -11.79 -1.54 7.35
CA ARG A 96 -11.72 -0.56 6.27
C ARG A 96 -13.12 -0.07 5.86
N LYS A 97 -14.07 -0.99 5.64
CA LYS A 97 -15.45 -0.66 5.29
C LYS A 97 -16.16 0.15 6.40
N ILE A 98 -15.96 -0.20 7.65
CA ILE A 98 -16.41 0.58 8.80
C ILE A 98 -15.86 2.01 8.76
N SER A 99 -14.57 2.16 8.44
CA SER A 99 -13.96 3.49 8.32
C SER A 99 -14.62 4.33 7.22
N THR A 100 -14.94 3.72 6.06
CA THR A 100 -15.68 4.40 4.97
C THR A 100 -17.05 4.85 5.45
N ILE A 101 -17.82 3.96 6.10
CA ILE A 101 -19.17 4.26 6.60
C ILE A 101 -19.13 5.39 7.64
N ARG A 102 -18.17 5.38 8.57
CA ARG A 102 -18.02 6.46 9.56
C ARG A 102 -17.76 7.82 8.91
N ILE A 103 -16.84 7.87 7.93
CA ILE A 103 -16.52 9.13 7.25
C ILE A 103 -17.71 9.62 6.45
N PHE A 104 -18.45 8.73 5.81
CA PHE A 104 -19.65 9.04 5.04
C PHE A 104 -20.75 9.62 5.93
N PHE A 105 -21.15 8.95 7.00
CA PHE A 105 -22.19 9.45 7.90
C PHE A 105 -21.76 10.73 8.63
N LYS A 106 -20.48 10.87 8.96
CA LYS A 106 -19.94 12.12 9.49
C LYS A 106 -20.06 13.27 8.46
N TYR A 107 -19.83 13.01 7.18
CA TYR A 107 -20.06 13.99 6.13
C TYR A 107 -21.52 14.38 6.04
N LEU A 108 -22.44 13.41 5.97
CA LEU A 108 -23.88 13.67 5.83
C LEU A 108 -24.42 14.48 7.00
N SER A 109 -24.04 14.19 8.24
CA SER A 109 -24.56 14.89 9.42
C SER A 109 -23.87 16.22 9.70
N GLN A 110 -22.52 16.30 9.59
CA GLN A 110 -21.77 17.46 10.08
C GLN A 110 -21.33 18.43 8.99
N LYS A 111 -21.31 17.99 7.72
CA LYS A 111 -20.82 18.82 6.60
C LYS A 111 -21.93 19.17 5.62
N ALA A 112 -22.74 18.20 5.24
CA ALA A 112 -23.83 18.39 4.29
C ALA A 112 -25.16 18.75 4.95
N GLY A 113 -25.33 18.46 6.24
CA GLY A 113 -26.60 18.72 6.99
C GLY A 113 -27.79 17.94 6.43
N LEU A 114 -27.55 16.81 5.79
CA LEU A 114 -28.59 16.01 5.12
C LEU A 114 -29.30 15.04 6.09
N ILE A 115 -28.69 14.76 7.21
CA ILE A 115 -29.26 13.93 8.29
C ILE A 115 -28.99 14.58 9.66
N ASN A 116 -29.93 14.45 10.59
CA ASN A 116 -29.83 15.08 11.90
C ASN A 116 -28.86 14.32 12.85
N GLU A 117 -28.88 12.99 12.78
CA GLU A 117 -28.06 12.13 13.66
C GLU A 117 -27.08 11.31 12.86
N ASN A 118 -25.91 11.06 13.45
CA ASN A 118 -24.89 10.19 12.88
C ASN A 118 -25.00 8.77 13.45
N PRO A 119 -25.58 7.79 12.74
CA PRO A 119 -25.76 6.43 13.26
C PRO A 119 -24.44 5.68 13.44
N ALA A 120 -23.35 6.16 12.83
CA ALA A 120 -22.02 5.54 12.92
C ALA A 120 -21.13 6.19 14.00
N GLN A 121 -21.66 7.08 14.86
CA GLN A 121 -20.85 7.80 15.85
C GLN A 121 -20.16 6.83 16.82
N ASN A 122 -20.90 5.85 17.32
CA ASN A 122 -20.43 4.86 18.29
C ASN A 122 -20.07 3.51 17.65
N LEU A 123 -19.90 3.47 16.32
CA LEU A 123 -19.57 2.25 15.61
C LEU A 123 -18.12 1.82 15.93
N GLU A 124 -17.94 0.67 16.55
CA GLU A 124 -16.63 0.14 16.90
C GLU A 124 -15.95 -0.55 15.72
N THR A 125 -14.62 -0.56 15.75
CA THR A 125 -13.81 -1.28 14.76
C THR A 125 -13.41 -2.65 15.29
N PRO A 126 -13.55 -3.74 14.53
CA PRO A 126 -13.12 -5.06 14.96
C PRO A 126 -11.65 -5.06 15.42
N LYS A 127 -11.39 -5.71 16.56
CA LYS A 127 -10.00 -5.90 17.01
C LYS A 127 -9.22 -6.63 15.94
N GLN A 128 -8.06 -6.09 15.61
CA GLN A 128 -7.12 -6.72 14.67
C GLN A 128 -6.00 -7.36 15.48
N GLU A 129 -5.70 -8.62 15.18
CA GLU A 129 -4.50 -9.26 15.71
C GLU A 129 -3.26 -8.54 15.18
N LYS A 130 -2.39 -8.11 16.08
CA LYS A 130 -1.06 -7.61 15.71
C LYS A 130 -0.22 -8.81 15.28
N ARG A 131 -0.12 -9.03 13.98
CA ARG A 131 0.75 -10.09 13.43
C ARG A 131 2.15 -9.54 13.27
N MET A 132 3.13 -10.32 13.73
CA MET A 132 4.55 -10.02 13.46
C MET A 132 4.77 -9.89 11.95
N PRO A 133 5.48 -8.87 11.49
CA PRO A 133 5.77 -8.70 10.07
C PRO A 133 6.61 -9.89 9.57
N LYS A 134 6.15 -10.53 8.49
CA LYS A 134 6.95 -11.52 7.78
C LYS A 134 7.96 -10.79 6.90
N TYR A 135 9.22 -11.16 6.97
CA TYR A 135 10.32 -10.60 6.18
C TYR A 135 11.27 -11.73 5.75
N LEU A 136 12.12 -11.46 4.77
CA LEU A 136 13.17 -12.38 4.35
C LEU A 136 14.35 -12.29 5.32
N SER A 137 14.95 -13.42 5.64
CA SER A 137 16.25 -13.44 6.31
C SER A 137 17.34 -12.80 5.44
N LEU A 138 18.51 -12.55 6.02
CA LEU A 138 19.65 -12.03 5.26
C LEU A 138 20.05 -12.99 4.13
N ASP A 139 20.07 -14.30 4.42
CA ASP A 139 20.46 -15.33 3.45
C ASP A 139 19.41 -15.51 2.36
N GLU A 140 18.09 -15.50 2.70
CA GLU A 140 17.01 -15.49 1.72
C GLU A 140 17.09 -14.25 0.81
N SER A 141 17.48 -13.10 1.36
CA SER A 141 17.63 -11.86 0.58
C SER A 141 18.82 -11.90 -0.37
N LYS A 142 19.95 -12.48 0.07
CA LYS A 142 21.14 -12.71 -0.77
C LYS A 142 20.83 -13.70 -1.90
N GLU A 143 20.15 -14.81 -1.59
CA GLU A 143 19.77 -15.80 -2.59
C GLU A 143 18.81 -15.20 -3.64
N LEU A 144 17.84 -14.40 -3.23
CA LEU A 144 16.95 -13.70 -4.15
C LEU A 144 17.73 -12.81 -5.13
N LEU A 145 18.70 -12.02 -4.65
CA LEU A 145 19.56 -11.20 -5.50
C LEU A 145 20.40 -12.03 -6.46
N LYS A 146 21.03 -13.10 -5.95
CA LYS A 146 21.88 -14.01 -6.73
C LYS A 146 21.11 -14.66 -7.88
N VAL A 147 19.93 -15.22 -7.59
CA VAL A 147 19.09 -15.88 -8.59
C VAL A 147 18.60 -14.90 -9.65
N THR A 148 18.32 -13.64 -9.28
CA THR A 148 17.85 -12.63 -10.23
C THR A 148 18.92 -12.26 -11.24
N ILE A 149 20.20 -12.11 -10.83
CA ILE A 149 21.30 -11.75 -11.74
C ILE A 149 21.82 -12.93 -12.55
N SER A 150 21.77 -14.17 -12.01
CA SER A 150 22.32 -15.35 -12.70
C SER A 150 21.63 -15.72 -14.02
N ASN A 151 20.52 -15.06 -14.36
CA ASN A 151 19.79 -15.30 -15.60
C ASN A 151 20.03 -14.22 -16.69
N GLU A 152 21.07 -13.40 -16.58
CA GLU A 152 21.34 -12.32 -17.56
C GLU A 152 21.43 -12.81 -19.01
N ASN A 153 21.98 -13.99 -19.22
CA ASN A 153 22.16 -14.55 -20.56
C ASN A 153 20.84 -15.13 -21.16
N GLU A 154 19.82 -15.36 -20.34
CA GLU A 154 18.56 -16.01 -20.76
C GLU A 154 17.36 -15.03 -20.75
N ASP A 155 17.43 -13.94 -20.00
CA ASP A 155 16.33 -12.98 -19.83
C ASP A 155 16.82 -11.54 -20.08
N GLU A 156 16.48 -10.97 -21.20
CA GLU A 156 16.80 -9.57 -21.57
C GLU A 156 16.43 -8.54 -20.49
N ASN A 157 15.56 -8.92 -19.57
CA ASN A 157 15.09 -8.05 -18.49
C ASN A 157 15.78 -8.33 -17.16
N ALA A 158 16.71 -9.28 -17.07
CA ALA A 158 17.31 -9.69 -15.79
C ALA A 158 18.02 -8.53 -15.09
N ILE A 159 18.80 -7.72 -15.82
CA ILE A 159 19.49 -6.54 -15.28
C ILE A 159 18.48 -5.53 -14.71
N ARG A 160 17.38 -5.28 -15.41
CA ARG A 160 16.28 -4.43 -14.92
C ARG A 160 15.67 -5.01 -13.64
N ASP A 161 15.32 -6.30 -13.66
CA ASP A 161 14.64 -6.98 -12.56
C ASP A 161 15.55 -7.01 -11.33
N TYR A 162 16.86 -7.21 -11.53
CA TYR A 162 17.88 -7.11 -10.49
C TYR A 162 17.95 -5.71 -9.87
N ALA A 163 17.98 -4.64 -10.69
CA ALA A 163 17.99 -3.28 -10.20
C ALA A 163 16.72 -2.96 -9.37
N ILE A 164 15.55 -3.42 -9.81
CA ILE A 164 14.29 -3.27 -9.09
C ILE A 164 14.34 -3.94 -7.72
N ILE A 165 14.81 -5.19 -7.64
CA ILE A 165 14.87 -5.95 -6.38
C ILE A 165 15.92 -5.37 -5.45
N THR A 166 17.08 -4.97 -5.98
CA THR A 166 18.15 -4.30 -5.23
C THR A 166 17.64 -3.03 -4.57
N LEU A 167 16.90 -2.20 -5.29
CA LEU A 167 16.30 -0.98 -4.72
C LEU A 167 15.27 -1.28 -3.63
N PHE A 168 14.43 -2.30 -3.78
CA PHE A 168 13.47 -2.66 -2.73
C PHE A 168 14.19 -3.14 -1.46
N LEU A 169 15.19 -3.99 -1.58
CA LEU A 169 15.89 -4.57 -0.44
C LEU A 169 16.85 -3.60 0.26
N ASN A 170 17.42 -2.63 -0.46
CA ASN A 170 18.37 -1.68 0.11
C ASN A 170 17.72 -0.35 0.54
N CYS A 171 16.67 0.11 -0.14
CA CYS A 171 16.09 1.42 0.13
C CYS A 171 14.73 1.34 0.83
N GLY A 172 14.10 0.18 0.88
CA GLY A 172 12.80 0.00 1.49
C GLY A 172 11.71 0.90 0.89
N MET A 173 11.80 1.26 -0.39
CA MET A 173 10.85 2.17 -1.03
C MET A 173 9.48 1.55 -1.26
N ARG A 174 8.47 2.40 -1.47
CA ARG A 174 7.13 1.94 -1.83
C ARG A 174 7.07 1.57 -3.31
N LEU A 175 6.19 0.64 -3.66
CA LEU A 175 5.97 0.24 -5.06
C LEU A 175 5.68 1.43 -5.98
N SER A 176 4.80 2.34 -5.55
CA SER A 176 4.46 3.54 -6.31
C SER A 176 5.62 4.53 -6.45
N GLU A 177 6.50 4.61 -5.46
CA GLU A 177 7.72 5.41 -5.52
C GLU A 177 8.66 4.85 -6.59
N LEU A 178 8.93 3.54 -6.58
CA LEU A 178 9.79 2.88 -7.58
C LEU A 178 9.28 3.07 -9.01
N VAL A 179 8.00 2.84 -9.24
CA VAL A 179 7.39 2.99 -10.58
C VAL A 179 7.41 4.45 -11.04
N GLY A 180 7.31 5.39 -10.09
CA GLY A 180 7.31 6.83 -10.37
C GLY A 180 8.67 7.43 -10.71
N ILE A 181 9.80 6.75 -10.45
CA ILE A 181 11.15 7.31 -10.64
C ILE A 181 11.36 7.75 -12.08
N ASN A 182 11.87 8.96 -12.26
CA ASN A 182 12.46 9.43 -13.52
C ASN A 182 13.99 9.43 -13.43
N ILE A 183 14.67 9.37 -14.56
CA ILE A 183 16.14 9.42 -14.59
C ILE A 183 16.66 10.71 -13.94
N LYS A 184 15.99 11.84 -14.19
CA LYS A 184 16.34 13.15 -13.61
C LYS A 184 16.19 13.24 -12.09
N ASP A 185 15.43 12.34 -11.48
CA ASP A 185 15.23 12.33 -10.02
C ASP A 185 16.45 11.75 -9.28
N ILE A 186 17.42 11.20 -10.03
CA ILE A 186 18.66 10.63 -9.48
C ILE A 186 19.80 11.65 -9.60
N VAL A 187 20.38 12.02 -8.47
CA VAL A 187 21.59 12.84 -8.39
C VAL A 187 22.78 11.90 -8.22
N PHE A 188 23.39 11.51 -9.35
CA PHE A 188 24.45 10.50 -9.38
C PHE A 188 25.69 10.91 -8.59
N SER A 189 26.08 12.19 -8.62
CA SER A 189 27.22 12.75 -7.89
C SER A 189 27.07 12.68 -6.36
N GLU A 190 25.83 12.67 -5.87
CA GLU A 190 25.53 12.69 -4.45
C GLU A 190 24.93 11.36 -3.95
N CYS A 191 24.80 10.38 -4.83
CA CYS A 191 24.14 9.09 -4.52
C CYS A 191 22.76 9.28 -3.91
N LYS A 192 21.96 10.20 -4.44
CA LYS A 192 20.63 10.56 -3.96
C LYS A 192 19.55 10.32 -4.99
N LEU A 193 18.38 9.94 -4.53
CA LEU A 193 17.16 9.77 -5.31
C LEU A 193 16.03 10.53 -4.64
N ASN A 194 15.43 11.46 -5.35
CA ASN A 194 14.26 12.20 -4.89
C ASN A 194 12.98 11.46 -5.33
N VAL A 195 12.11 11.12 -4.37
CA VAL A 195 10.86 10.42 -4.64
C VAL A 195 9.67 11.19 -4.10
N ILE A 196 8.54 11.07 -4.80
CA ILE A 196 7.27 11.64 -4.38
C ILE A 196 6.47 10.54 -3.66
N GLY A 197 6.28 10.72 -2.37
CA GLY A 197 5.56 9.80 -1.51
C GLY A 197 4.04 10.07 -1.43
N LYS A 198 3.37 9.39 -0.51
CA LYS A 198 1.93 9.55 -0.27
C LYS A 198 1.58 10.98 0.14
N GLY A 199 0.63 11.60 -0.59
CA GLY A 199 0.19 12.98 -0.37
C GLY A 199 1.08 14.01 -1.04
N ASN A 200 1.76 13.65 -2.11
CA ASN A 200 2.64 14.51 -2.90
C ASN A 200 3.81 15.11 -2.09
N LYS A 201 4.25 14.38 -1.04
CA LYS A 201 5.41 14.80 -0.23
C LYS A 201 6.67 14.25 -0.84
N GLU A 202 7.61 15.12 -1.11
CA GLU A 202 8.96 14.75 -1.54
C GLU A 202 9.77 14.22 -0.37
N ARG A 203 10.63 13.23 -0.63
CA ARG A 203 11.66 12.76 0.28
C ARG A 203 12.88 12.30 -0.51
N THR A 204 14.03 12.47 0.09
CA THR A 204 15.29 11.98 -0.45
C THR A 204 15.58 10.58 0.07
N ILE A 205 16.04 9.70 -0.80
CA ILE A 205 16.55 8.37 -0.48
C ILE A 205 18.04 8.36 -0.83
N TYR A 206 18.89 7.96 0.12
CA TYR A 206 20.31 7.75 -0.14
C TYR A 206 20.52 6.37 -0.76
N LEU A 207 21.30 6.33 -1.82
CA LEU A 207 21.60 5.11 -2.58
C LEU A 207 23.00 4.62 -2.19
N ASN A 208 23.11 3.37 -1.76
CA ASN A 208 24.40 2.75 -1.55
C ASN A 208 25.03 2.30 -2.89
N ASN A 209 26.28 1.85 -2.84
CA ASN A 209 27.02 1.44 -4.04
C ASN A 209 26.32 0.34 -4.83
N SER A 210 25.68 -0.62 -4.16
CA SER A 210 24.93 -1.69 -4.84
C SER A 210 23.76 -1.15 -5.64
N CYS A 211 23.00 -0.20 -5.09
CA CYS A 211 21.91 0.46 -5.80
C CYS A 211 22.41 1.29 -6.97
N MET A 212 23.50 2.06 -6.76
CA MET A 212 24.09 2.89 -7.79
C MET A 212 24.61 2.06 -8.97
N ASN A 213 25.32 0.97 -8.69
CA ASN A 213 25.84 0.08 -9.71
C ASN A 213 24.71 -0.62 -10.47
N ALA A 214 23.69 -1.13 -9.79
CA ALA A 214 22.55 -1.77 -10.43
C ALA A 214 21.76 -0.80 -11.34
N ILE A 215 21.60 0.47 -10.93
CA ILE A 215 20.93 1.49 -11.76
C ILE A 215 21.79 1.82 -13.00
N LYS A 216 23.11 2.04 -12.82
CA LYS A 216 24.02 2.35 -13.92
C LYS A 216 24.05 1.22 -14.93
N ASP A 217 24.23 -0.01 -14.47
CA ASP A 217 24.25 -1.19 -15.32
C ASP A 217 22.95 -1.32 -16.13
N TYR A 218 21.79 -1.13 -15.50
CA TYR A 218 20.53 -1.11 -16.22
C TYR A 218 20.45 0.00 -17.27
N LEU A 219 20.88 1.22 -16.96
CA LEU A 219 20.84 2.36 -17.88
C LEU A 219 21.76 2.18 -19.08
N GLU A 220 22.94 1.58 -18.89
CA GLU A 220 23.97 1.42 -19.88
C GLU A 220 23.72 0.19 -20.77
N ASN A 221 23.37 -0.94 -20.17
CA ASN A 221 23.41 -2.25 -20.80
C ASN A 221 22.04 -2.87 -21.13
N SER A 222 20.95 -2.45 -20.46
CA SER A 222 19.65 -3.13 -20.64
C SER A 222 18.50 -2.18 -20.97
N ARG A 223 18.56 -0.90 -20.54
CA ARG A 223 17.45 0.02 -20.80
C ARG A 223 17.36 0.35 -22.30
N PRO A 224 16.19 0.12 -22.95
CA PRO A 224 15.99 0.51 -24.34
C PRO A 224 16.30 1.98 -24.57
N LYS A 225 17.06 2.29 -25.63
CA LYS A 225 17.43 3.67 -26.01
C LYS A 225 16.48 4.22 -27.07
N GLU A 226 15.85 3.34 -27.86
CA GLU A 226 14.96 3.68 -28.97
C GLU A 226 13.57 3.10 -28.82
N GLY A 227 12.60 3.63 -29.53
CA GLY A 227 11.23 3.14 -29.54
C GLY A 227 10.48 3.34 -28.24
N ILE A 228 10.99 4.17 -27.32
CA ILE A 228 10.33 4.46 -26.05
C ILE A 228 9.13 5.35 -26.33
N LYS A 229 7.96 5.01 -25.75
CA LYS A 229 6.77 5.84 -25.89
C LYS A 229 6.99 7.22 -25.29
N TYR A 230 6.46 8.25 -25.96
CA TYR A 230 6.69 9.67 -25.65
C TYR A 230 6.53 9.99 -24.16
N ASN A 231 5.42 9.54 -23.54
CA ASN A 231 5.13 9.78 -22.12
C ASN A 231 5.99 8.96 -21.14
N SER A 232 6.92 8.16 -21.62
CA SER A 232 7.76 7.26 -20.81
C SER A 232 9.26 7.50 -20.98
N LYS A 233 9.66 8.50 -21.76
CA LYS A 233 11.07 8.81 -22.03
C LYS A 233 11.88 9.08 -20.76
N ASP A 234 11.29 9.79 -19.81
CA ASP A 234 11.93 10.14 -18.55
C ASP A 234 11.92 9.00 -17.52
N ALA A 235 11.08 7.98 -17.70
CA ALA A 235 10.93 6.90 -16.74
C ALA A 235 12.25 6.12 -16.58
N LEU A 236 12.68 5.89 -15.32
CA LEU A 236 13.83 5.05 -15.06
C LEU A 236 13.55 3.62 -15.56
N PHE A 237 12.51 2.96 -15.07
CA PHE A 237 12.19 1.59 -15.43
C PHE A 237 11.15 1.50 -16.52
N LEU A 238 11.44 0.70 -17.54
CA LEU A 238 10.57 0.44 -18.68
C LEU A 238 10.10 -1.02 -18.69
N SER A 239 8.88 -1.21 -19.17
CA SER A 239 8.32 -2.54 -19.47
C SER A 239 8.87 -3.04 -20.83
N SER A 240 8.63 -4.31 -21.16
CA SER A 240 8.92 -4.88 -22.49
C SER A 240 8.19 -4.14 -23.63
N ARG A 241 7.11 -3.39 -23.34
CA ARG A 241 6.41 -2.53 -24.29
C ARG A 241 7.02 -1.15 -24.44
N ARG A 242 8.19 -0.91 -23.84
CA ARG A 242 8.90 0.39 -23.84
C ARG A 242 8.07 1.54 -23.28
N GLU A 243 7.21 1.23 -22.33
CA GLU A 243 6.44 2.17 -21.51
C GLU A 243 6.96 2.16 -20.08
N ARG A 244 6.65 3.23 -19.30
CA ARG A 244 6.88 3.23 -17.85
C ARG A 244 6.32 1.94 -17.25
N ILE A 245 7.15 1.27 -16.45
CA ILE A 245 6.75 0.02 -15.81
C ILE A 245 5.52 0.24 -14.91
N SER A 246 4.58 -0.71 -14.92
CA SER A 246 3.38 -0.63 -14.09
C SER A 246 3.58 -1.28 -12.73
N ASN A 247 2.79 -0.86 -11.73
CA ASN A 247 2.74 -1.54 -10.41
C ASN A 247 2.50 -3.06 -10.57
N ARG A 248 1.63 -3.45 -11.49
CA ARG A 248 1.29 -4.86 -11.74
C ARG A 248 2.47 -5.63 -12.32
N THR A 249 3.22 -5.01 -13.23
CA THR A 249 4.42 -5.61 -13.82
C THR A 249 5.50 -5.82 -12.76
N VAL A 250 5.76 -4.83 -11.89
CA VAL A 250 6.73 -4.97 -10.80
C VAL A 250 6.30 -6.05 -9.79
N GLN A 251 5.02 -6.14 -9.46
CA GLN A 251 4.51 -7.22 -8.62
C GLN A 251 4.70 -8.61 -9.25
N TYR A 252 4.51 -8.72 -10.57
CA TYR A 252 4.77 -9.95 -11.31
C TYR A 252 6.25 -10.32 -11.30
N ILE A 253 7.15 -9.35 -11.54
CA ILE A 253 8.61 -9.53 -11.49
C ILE A 253 9.02 -10.07 -10.12
N VAL A 254 8.63 -9.39 -9.05
CA VAL A 254 8.99 -9.82 -7.69
C VAL A 254 8.45 -11.22 -7.39
N LYS A 255 7.23 -11.53 -7.82
CA LYS A 255 6.67 -12.88 -7.65
C LYS A 255 7.44 -13.93 -8.44
N LYS A 256 7.85 -13.61 -9.69
CA LYS A 256 8.65 -14.47 -10.56
C LYS A 256 9.99 -14.80 -9.89
N GLU A 257 10.71 -13.78 -9.44
CA GLU A 257 12.04 -13.94 -8.86
C GLU A 257 12.00 -14.63 -7.47
N LEU A 258 11.01 -14.32 -6.63
CA LEU A 258 10.77 -15.08 -5.39
C LEU A 258 10.56 -16.57 -5.64
N LYS A 259 9.79 -16.92 -6.69
CA LYS A 259 9.56 -18.32 -7.06
C LYS A 259 10.85 -19.00 -7.53
N LYS A 260 11.68 -18.32 -8.34
CA LYS A 260 12.99 -18.83 -8.77
C LYS A 260 13.93 -19.08 -7.59
N ALA A 261 13.90 -18.21 -6.59
CA ALA A 261 14.67 -18.37 -5.35
C ALA A 261 14.08 -19.42 -4.38
N GLY A 262 13.05 -20.19 -4.78
CA GLY A 262 12.42 -21.20 -3.91
C GLY A 262 11.62 -20.61 -2.75
N LEU A 263 11.29 -19.31 -2.77
CA LEU A 263 10.61 -18.61 -1.70
C LEU A 263 9.09 -18.63 -1.87
N ASP A 264 8.34 -18.75 -0.76
CA ASP A 264 6.87 -18.80 -0.77
C ASP A 264 6.25 -17.47 -1.21
N THR A 265 5.71 -17.44 -2.43
CA THR A 265 5.07 -16.25 -3.02
C THR A 265 3.73 -15.87 -2.38
N ASN A 266 3.15 -16.72 -1.52
CA ASN A 266 1.98 -16.37 -0.70
C ASN A 266 2.40 -15.65 0.59
N LYS A 267 3.60 -15.92 1.07
CA LYS A 267 4.20 -15.33 2.27
C LYS A 267 4.85 -13.99 1.95
N TYR A 268 5.54 -13.88 0.80
CA TYR A 268 6.34 -12.73 0.42
C TYR A 268 5.74 -11.96 -0.78
N SER A 269 5.96 -10.66 -0.80
CA SER A 269 5.48 -9.74 -1.84
C SER A 269 6.31 -8.46 -1.84
N VAL A 270 6.12 -7.56 -2.80
CA VAL A 270 6.81 -6.25 -2.84
C VAL A 270 6.75 -5.52 -1.49
N HIS A 271 5.59 -5.53 -0.84
CA HIS A 271 5.45 -4.88 0.47
C HIS A 271 6.28 -5.57 1.56
N LYS A 272 6.47 -6.89 1.43
CA LYS A 272 7.32 -7.66 2.35
C LYS A 272 8.81 -7.42 2.10
N LEU A 273 9.25 -7.15 0.86
CA LEU A 273 10.63 -6.72 0.59
C LEU A 273 10.95 -5.39 1.28
N ARG A 274 10.01 -4.45 1.30
CA ARG A 274 10.16 -3.22 2.09
C ARG A 274 10.25 -3.51 3.60
N HIS A 275 9.46 -4.45 4.13
CA HIS A 275 9.60 -4.88 5.52
C HIS A 275 10.95 -5.53 5.77
N THR A 276 11.43 -6.34 4.83
CA THR A 276 12.77 -6.95 4.87
C THR A 276 13.85 -5.88 4.97
N ALA A 277 13.84 -4.90 4.07
CA ALA A 277 14.81 -3.79 4.09
C ALA A 277 14.83 -3.08 5.46
N ALA A 278 13.65 -2.73 5.98
CA ALA A 278 13.52 -2.07 7.26
C ALA A 278 14.06 -2.91 8.42
N THR A 279 13.73 -4.20 8.42
CA THR A 279 14.19 -5.13 9.47
C THR A 279 15.69 -5.33 9.41
N LEU A 280 16.27 -5.56 8.22
CA LEU A 280 17.72 -5.74 8.05
C LEU A 280 18.49 -4.46 8.41
N MET A 281 17.99 -3.27 8.06
CA MET A 281 18.60 -2.00 8.47
C MET A 281 18.59 -1.83 10.01
N TYR A 282 17.48 -2.23 10.64
CA TYR A 282 17.36 -2.15 12.09
C TYR A 282 18.30 -3.14 12.79
N GLN A 283 18.33 -4.40 12.32
CA GLN A 283 19.10 -5.47 12.94
C GLN A 283 20.62 -5.35 12.73
N TYR A 284 21.03 -5.00 11.50
CA TYR A 284 22.44 -5.05 11.09
C TYR A 284 23.04 -3.67 10.82
N GLY A 285 22.20 -2.65 10.60
CA GLY A 285 22.65 -1.30 10.25
C GLY A 285 22.81 -0.37 11.45
N ASN A 286 22.63 -0.86 12.68
CA ASN A 286 22.66 -0.06 13.92
C ASN A 286 21.81 1.24 13.82
N THR A 287 20.66 1.15 13.11
CA THR A 287 19.84 2.29 12.79
C THR A 287 18.84 2.57 13.89
N ASP A 288 18.83 3.79 14.43
CA ASP A 288 17.79 4.23 15.37
C ASP A 288 16.39 4.20 14.73
N ILE A 289 15.37 3.91 15.56
CA ILE A 289 13.97 3.79 15.11
C ILE A 289 13.43 5.08 14.48
N ARG A 290 13.91 6.26 14.93
CA ARG A 290 13.52 7.55 14.34
C ARG A 290 14.14 7.75 12.96
N ALA A 291 15.43 7.42 12.82
CA ALA A 291 16.11 7.43 11.52
C ALA A 291 15.45 6.45 10.54
N LEU A 292 15.07 5.25 11.03
CA LEU A 292 14.32 4.27 10.22
C LEU A 292 12.93 4.80 9.83
N GLN A 293 12.22 5.47 10.73
CA GLN A 293 10.93 6.11 10.46
C GLN A 293 11.04 7.15 9.34
N GLU A 294 12.05 8.01 9.40
CA GLU A 294 12.33 9.04 8.40
C GLU A 294 12.69 8.41 7.06
N LEU A 295 13.62 7.45 7.04
CA LEU A 295 14.04 6.71 5.85
C LEU A 295 12.85 6.05 5.15
N LEU A 296 11.95 5.43 5.92
CA LEU A 296 10.76 4.81 5.38
C LEU A 296 9.65 5.81 5.04
N GLY A 297 9.70 7.05 5.55
CA GLY A 297 8.64 8.05 5.40
C GLY A 297 7.34 7.59 6.05
N HIS A 298 7.41 7.08 7.29
CA HIS A 298 6.24 6.73 8.10
C HIS A 298 5.75 7.96 8.86
N LYS A 299 4.44 8.24 8.78
CA LYS A 299 3.82 9.38 9.50
C LYS A 299 3.77 9.17 11.02
N SER A 300 3.76 7.91 11.47
CA SER A 300 3.67 7.55 12.89
C SER A 300 4.78 6.57 13.23
N ILE A 301 5.39 6.77 14.39
CA ILE A 301 6.43 5.89 14.93
C ILE A 301 5.86 4.49 15.18
N SER A 302 4.57 4.38 15.56
CA SER A 302 3.90 3.09 15.77
C SER A 302 3.90 2.17 14.53
N THR A 303 4.06 2.76 13.33
CA THR A 303 4.22 1.98 12.09
C THR A 303 5.64 1.41 11.97
N THR A 304 6.61 1.99 12.67
CA THR A 304 8.03 1.58 12.66
C THR A 304 8.35 0.69 13.85
N GLU A 305 7.66 0.85 14.97
CA GLU A 305 7.80 0.01 16.18
C GLU A 305 7.61 -1.48 15.92
N ILE A 306 6.91 -1.86 14.85
CA ILE A 306 6.77 -3.27 14.46
C ILE A 306 8.11 -3.96 14.18
N TYR A 307 9.16 -3.21 13.89
CA TYR A 307 10.50 -3.73 13.63
C TYR A 307 11.31 -3.92 14.90
N THR A 308 10.96 -3.25 16.02
CA THR A 308 11.66 -3.38 17.31
C THR A 308 11.35 -4.71 18.02
N HIS A 309 10.25 -5.36 17.66
CA HIS A 309 9.87 -6.65 18.24
C HIS A 309 10.67 -7.85 17.66
N VAL A 310 11.57 -7.60 16.71
CA VAL A 310 12.18 -8.69 15.93
C VAL A 310 13.36 -9.34 16.64
N GLU A 311 14.07 -8.64 17.57
CA GLU A 311 15.06 -9.27 18.47
C GLU A 311 15.40 -8.38 19.67
N ASN A 312 15.57 -9.02 20.83
CA ASN A 312 16.09 -8.39 22.06
C ASN A 312 17.62 -8.16 22.03
N SER A 313 18.29 -8.29 20.88
CA SER A 313 19.75 -8.16 20.78
C SER A 313 20.25 -6.78 21.21
N GLN A 314 19.54 -5.72 20.83
CA GLN A 314 19.88 -4.35 21.23
C GLN A 314 19.66 -4.12 22.73
N VAL A 315 18.63 -4.71 23.32
CA VAL A 315 18.38 -4.65 24.76
C VAL A 315 19.48 -5.40 25.51
N ARG A 316 19.89 -6.57 25.01
CA ARG A 316 20.99 -7.36 25.57
C ARG A 316 22.31 -6.60 25.46
N GLN A 317 22.61 -6.02 24.31
CA GLN A 317 23.80 -5.23 24.05
C GLN A 317 23.83 -3.94 24.90
N ALA A 318 22.68 -3.30 25.11
CA ALA A 318 22.56 -2.15 26.01
C ALA A 318 22.81 -2.51 27.47
N ILE A 319 22.40 -3.72 27.90
CA ILE A 319 22.70 -4.24 29.26
C ILE A 319 24.19 -4.60 29.36
N GLU A 320 24.75 -5.26 28.35
CA GLU A 320 26.16 -5.63 28.32
C GLU A 320 27.09 -4.40 28.25
N ASN A 321 26.65 -3.33 27.56
CA ASN A 321 27.38 -2.06 27.44
C ASN A 321 27.08 -1.07 28.58
N ASN A 322 26.30 -1.46 29.60
CA ASN A 322 26.08 -0.63 30.77
C ASN A 322 27.42 -0.34 31.47
N PRO A 323 27.81 0.93 31.74
CA PRO A 323 29.05 1.25 32.41
C PRO A 323 29.22 0.54 33.74
N LEU A 324 28.15 0.06 34.35
CA LEU A 324 28.13 -0.67 35.60
C LEU A 324 28.14 -2.21 35.45
N ALA A 325 28.13 -2.73 34.22
CA ALA A 325 28.05 -4.18 33.98
C ALA A 325 29.29 -4.97 34.45
N ASN A 326 30.41 -4.29 34.69
CA ASN A 326 31.69 -4.88 35.06
C ASN A 326 32.20 -4.42 36.45
N ILE A 327 31.31 -3.99 37.35
CA ILE A 327 31.63 -3.63 38.73
C ILE A 327 31.37 -4.79 39.65
#